data_180e0e3d1c101a932a84f22dfe9b7ae5
#
_entry.id   180e0e3d1c101a932a84f22dfe9b7ae5
#
_cell.length_a   1.000
_cell.length_b   1.000
_cell.length_c   1.000
_cell.angle_alpha   90.00
_cell.angle_beta   90.00
_cell.angle_gamma   90.00
#
_symmetry.space_group_name_H-M   'P 1'
#
loop_
_entity.id
_entity.type
_entity.pdbx_description
1 polymer ?
#
loop_
_entity_poly.entity_id
_entity_poly.type
_entity_poly.pdbx_seq_one_letter_code
_entity_poly.pdbx_strand_id
1 'polypeptide(L)'
;MKNKTSNKALARKEYKSSPIIEALVEVHFSQTKTDFTVWANFNNKLKKSYPIVEELLIPKTELRIAQDRKTGEGRFSQEKLLRFYKKDRTQLVQASKDFVSVNKLKPYSGYEKFIVDAETVLKNYIDLTSPKLINRIGMRYINQIIIPETSVELSDYFRYIPQIPDEVTKGISSVLLEIQFAPRNSQHQVMTSLRSDVSSIEGTTVFFLDIYDILPVNNEVNISVILNSLNEAHENIERVFEGFITDKARKLFGVVKNNDK
;
A
#
# COMPACT_ATOMS: atom_id res chain seq x y z
N MET A 1 0.18 39.92 -1.19
CA MET A 1 0.12 39.50 0.21
C MET A 1 0.56 38.05 0.27
N LYS A 2 1.75 37.74 0.84
CA LYS A 2 2.26 36.37 0.97
C LYS A 2 1.64 35.80 2.23
N ASN A 3 0.66 34.87 2.06
CA ASN A 3 0.17 34.06 3.16
C ASN A 3 1.32 33.17 3.68
N LYS A 4 1.87 33.53 4.81
CA LYS A 4 2.68 32.63 5.65
C LYS A 4 1.74 31.61 6.29
N THR A 5 1.34 30.58 5.56
CA THR A 5 0.82 29.37 6.18
C THR A 5 1.98 28.72 6.93
N SER A 6 1.89 28.75 8.25
CA SER A 6 2.86 28.08 9.14
C SER A 6 2.95 26.60 8.74
N ASN A 7 4.15 26.17 8.36
CA ASN A 7 4.52 24.78 8.20
C ASN A 7 4.53 24.09 9.59
N LYS A 8 3.36 23.90 10.19
CA LYS A 8 3.22 22.96 11.29
C LYS A 8 3.28 21.59 10.62
N ALA A 9 4.43 20.93 10.72
CA ALA A 9 4.56 19.54 10.26
C ALA A 9 3.36 18.75 10.80
N LEU A 10 2.66 18.04 9.92
CA LEU A 10 1.57 17.15 10.33
C LEU A 10 2.21 16.07 11.20
N ALA A 11 2.10 16.25 12.53
CA ALA A 11 2.70 15.33 13.48
C ALA A 11 1.96 13.99 13.42
N ARG A 12 2.73 12.91 13.41
CA ARG A 12 2.22 11.54 13.56
C ARG A 12 1.28 11.48 14.75
N LYS A 13 0.13 10.83 14.56
CA LYS A 13 -0.84 10.57 15.64
C LYS A 13 -1.00 9.07 15.82
N GLU A 14 -1.10 8.67 17.07
CA GLU A 14 -1.45 7.29 17.42
C GLU A 14 -2.96 7.18 17.61
N TYR A 15 -3.54 6.11 17.13
CA TYR A 15 -4.97 5.83 17.22
C TYR A 15 -5.22 4.58 18.05
N LYS A 16 -6.23 4.61 18.94
CA LYS A 16 -6.68 3.45 19.71
C LYS A 16 -7.19 2.33 18.82
N SER A 17 -7.88 2.70 17.75
CA SER A 17 -8.41 1.80 16.72
C SER A 17 -7.86 2.22 15.36
N SER A 18 -6.76 1.61 14.93
CA SER A 18 -6.19 1.91 13.62
C SER A 18 -7.19 1.60 12.52
N PRO A 19 -7.43 2.51 11.55
CA PRO A 19 -8.26 2.25 10.39
C PRO A 19 -7.61 1.30 9.38
N ILE A 20 -6.31 1.00 9.51
CA ILE A 20 -5.56 0.17 8.58
C ILE A 20 -6.10 -1.26 8.63
N ILE A 21 -6.64 -1.73 7.51
CA ILE A 21 -7.06 -3.12 7.32
C ILE A 21 -6.03 -3.95 6.60
N GLU A 22 -5.16 -3.32 5.82
CA GLU A 22 -4.03 -3.94 5.16
C GLU A 22 -2.87 -2.95 5.05
N ALA A 23 -1.68 -3.42 5.39
CA ALA A 23 -0.41 -2.75 5.12
C ALA A 23 0.46 -3.71 4.32
N LEU A 24 1.08 -3.23 3.25
CA LEU A 24 2.00 -4.04 2.46
C LEU A 24 3.26 -3.27 2.10
N VAL A 25 4.35 -4.02 1.98
CA VAL A 25 5.56 -3.60 1.30
C VAL A 25 5.79 -4.51 0.11
N GLU A 26 6.31 -3.97 -0.98
CA GLU A 26 6.66 -4.74 -2.15
C GLU A 26 7.97 -4.26 -2.77
N VAL A 27 8.71 -5.19 -3.35
CA VAL A 27 9.92 -4.88 -4.11
C VAL A 27 9.90 -5.67 -5.41
N HIS A 28 10.14 -4.96 -6.50
CA HIS A 28 10.31 -5.52 -7.83
C HIS A 28 11.79 -5.52 -8.21
N PHE A 29 12.21 -6.64 -8.74
CA PHE A 29 13.59 -6.88 -9.12
C PHE A 29 13.70 -7.22 -10.60
N SER A 30 14.93 -7.28 -11.10
CA SER A 30 15.26 -7.87 -12.38
C SER A 30 16.53 -8.70 -12.31
N GLN A 31 16.74 -9.52 -13.36
CA GLN A 31 17.88 -10.43 -13.47
C GLN A 31 17.99 -11.38 -12.27
N THR A 32 16.86 -11.92 -11.84
CA THR A 32 16.78 -12.90 -10.76
C THR A 32 17.12 -14.31 -11.25
N LYS A 33 17.66 -15.13 -10.37
CA LYS A 33 17.82 -16.57 -10.59
C LYS A 33 16.64 -17.26 -9.91
N THR A 34 15.84 -17.97 -10.69
CA THR A 34 14.66 -18.68 -10.16
C THR A 34 14.51 -20.02 -10.87
N ASP A 35 14.63 -21.08 -10.11
CA ASP A 35 14.34 -22.45 -10.50
C ASP A 35 13.52 -23.14 -9.42
N PHE A 36 13.22 -24.40 -9.61
CA PHE A 36 12.48 -25.20 -8.62
C PHE A 36 13.18 -25.24 -7.26
N THR A 37 14.52 -25.33 -7.25
CA THR A 37 15.31 -25.40 -6.02
C THR A 37 15.24 -24.11 -5.21
N VAL A 38 15.24 -22.97 -5.88
CA VAL A 38 15.07 -21.65 -5.24
C VAL A 38 13.74 -21.58 -4.51
N TRP A 39 12.65 -21.98 -5.14
CA TRP A 39 11.32 -21.96 -4.53
C TRP A 39 11.17 -22.97 -3.38
N ALA A 40 11.73 -24.16 -3.51
CA ALA A 40 11.78 -25.15 -2.44
C ALA A 40 12.54 -24.61 -1.22
N ASN A 41 13.69 -23.98 -1.43
CA ASN A 41 14.47 -23.36 -0.37
C ASN A 41 13.76 -22.16 0.25
N PHE A 42 13.09 -21.32 -0.55
CA PHE A 42 12.32 -20.19 -0.05
C PHE A 42 11.17 -20.67 0.86
N ASN A 43 10.43 -21.70 0.42
CA ASN A 43 9.42 -22.35 1.25
C ASN A 43 10.03 -22.90 2.56
N ASN A 44 11.17 -23.56 2.51
CA ASN A 44 11.85 -24.08 3.69
C ASN A 44 12.23 -22.99 4.69
N LYS A 45 12.65 -21.80 4.20
CA LYS A 45 12.97 -20.64 5.04
C LYS A 45 11.71 -20.08 5.71
N LEU A 46 10.58 -20.08 5.00
CA LEU A 46 9.34 -19.45 5.46
C LEU A 46 8.43 -20.39 6.26
N LYS A 47 8.46 -21.72 6.06
CA LYS A 47 7.46 -22.69 6.57
C LYS A 47 7.20 -22.62 8.07
N LYS A 48 8.19 -22.21 8.88
CA LYS A 48 8.01 -22.09 10.33
C LYS A 48 7.06 -20.94 10.70
N SER A 49 7.14 -19.81 9.98
CA SER A 49 6.35 -18.61 10.23
C SER A 49 5.12 -18.51 9.33
N TYR A 50 5.20 -19.12 8.13
CA TYR A 50 4.17 -19.09 7.09
C TYR A 50 3.91 -20.52 6.58
N PRO A 51 3.20 -21.36 7.37
CA PRO A 51 3.07 -22.80 7.07
C PRO A 51 2.07 -23.14 5.95
N ILE A 52 1.23 -22.19 5.54
CA ILE A 52 0.20 -22.42 4.52
C ILE A 52 0.71 -21.85 3.20
N VAL A 53 0.75 -22.68 2.16
CA VAL A 53 1.24 -22.28 0.82
C VAL A 53 0.13 -22.49 -0.19
N GLU A 54 -0.10 -21.46 -1.01
CA GLU A 54 -1.02 -21.48 -2.14
C GLU A 54 -0.26 -21.05 -3.40
N GLU A 55 -0.55 -21.70 -4.53
CA GLU A 55 -0.01 -21.33 -5.83
C GLU A 55 -1.12 -20.75 -6.69
N LEU A 56 -0.84 -19.60 -7.31
CA LEU A 56 -1.72 -18.94 -8.26
C LEU A 56 -1.01 -18.81 -9.60
N LEU A 57 -1.77 -19.02 -10.66
CA LEU A 57 -1.33 -18.70 -12.02
C LEU A 57 -1.98 -17.38 -12.43
N ILE A 58 -1.15 -16.36 -12.63
CA ILE A 58 -1.60 -15.03 -13.05
C ILE A 58 -1.45 -14.94 -14.57
N PRO A 59 -2.54 -14.68 -15.32
CA PRO A 59 -2.43 -14.45 -16.76
C PRO A 59 -1.65 -13.15 -17.00
N LYS A 60 -0.65 -13.22 -17.88
CA LYS A 60 0.15 -12.08 -18.32
C LYS A 60 -0.04 -11.90 -19.82
N THR A 61 -0.44 -10.72 -20.22
CA THR A 61 -0.58 -10.35 -21.63
C THR A 61 0.48 -9.31 -21.97
N GLU A 62 1.37 -9.65 -22.89
CA GLU A 62 2.33 -8.69 -23.45
C GLU A 62 1.85 -8.30 -24.85
N LEU A 63 1.60 -7.01 -25.04
CA LEU A 63 1.29 -6.43 -26.35
C LEU A 63 2.55 -5.74 -26.87
N ARG A 64 3.09 -6.23 -27.97
CA ARG A 64 4.16 -5.57 -28.71
C ARG A 64 3.56 -4.91 -29.93
N ILE A 65 3.54 -3.60 -29.95
CA ILE A 65 3.10 -2.81 -31.11
C ILE A 65 4.35 -2.43 -31.89
N ALA A 66 4.40 -2.81 -33.18
CA ALA A 66 5.51 -2.42 -34.04
C ALA A 66 5.55 -0.88 -34.22
N GLN A 67 6.73 -0.35 -34.53
CA GLN A 67 6.93 1.11 -34.66
C GLN A 67 6.02 1.76 -35.74
N ASP A 68 5.61 0.98 -36.75
CA ASP A 68 4.69 1.42 -37.80
C ASP A 68 3.21 1.49 -37.36
N ARG A 69 2.89 1.06 -36.10
CA ARG A 69 1.54 0.96 -35.52
C ARG A 69 0.51 0.14 -36.34
N LYS A 70 0.96 -0.61 -37.32
CA LYS A 70 0.08 -1.39 -38.22
C LYS A 70 0.01 -2.87 -37.84
N THR A 71 1.01 -3.37 -37.13
CA THR A 71 1.05 -4.76 -36.66
C THR A 71 1.29 -4.80 -35.15
N GLY A 72 0.58 -5.68 -34.48
CA GLY A 72 0.75 -5.93 -33.05
C GLY A 72 0.77 -7.44 -32.81
N GLU A 73 1.73 -7.90 -32.01
CA GLU A 73 1.77 -9.28 -31.53
C GLU A 73 1.33 -9.30 -30.06
N GLY A 74 0.30 -10.08 -29.77
CA GLY A 74 -0.13 -10.40 -28.41
C GLY A 74 0.53 -11.71 -27.96
N ARG A 75 1.25 -11.68 -26.84
CA ARG A 75 1.77 -12.87 -26.19
C ARG A 75 1.05 -13.12 -24.89
N PHE A 76 0.39 -14.27 -24.78
CA PHE A 76 -0.23 -14.72 -23.54
C PHE A 76 0.72 -15.68 -22.84
N SER A 77 0.98 -15.42 -21.57
CA SER A 77 1.76 -16.28 -20.70
C SER A 77 1.09 -16.36 -19.32
N GLN A 78 1.47 -17.33 -18.53
CA GLN A 78 1.05 -17.41 -17.12
C GLN A 78 2.28 -17.26 -16.25
N GLU A 79 2.17 -16.39 -15.25
CA GLU A 79 3.18 -16.22 -14.23
C GLU A 79 2.74 -16.92 -12.94
N LYS A 80 3.65 -17.69 -12.35
CA LYS A 80 3.43 -18.35 -11.08
C LYS A 80 3.65 -17.36 -9.96
N LEU A 81 2.64 -17.17 -9.09
CA LEU A 81 2.71 -16.44 -7.84
C LEU A 81 2.52 -17.41 -6.68
N LEU A 82 3.48 -17.47 -5.79
CA LEU A 82 3.40 -18.23 -4.55
C LEU A 82 2.90 -17.31 -3.43
N ARG A 83 1.95 -17.78 -2.66
CA ARG A 83 1.44 -17.13 -1.46
C ARG A 83 1.71 -17.99 -0.24
N PHE A 84 2.34 -17.39 0.75
CA PHE A 84 2.68 -18.05 2.02
C PHE A 84 1.96 -17.31 3.15
N TYR A 85 1.11 -18.00 3.89
CA TYR A 85 0.30 -17.38 4.95
C TYR A 85 0.76 -17.82 6.34
N LYS A 86 0.68 -16.90 7.31
CA LYS A 86 0.68 -17.27 8.72
C LYS A 86 -0.53 -18.16 9.03
N LYS A 87 -0.43 -18.97 10.09
CA LYS A 87 -1.51 -19.92 10.47
C LYS A 87 -2.86 -19.23 10.71
N ASP A 88 -2.82 -18.03 11.27
CA ASP A 88 -3.99 -17.18 11.56
C ASP A 88 -4.44 -16.31 10.38
N ARG A 89 -3.76 -16.43 9.23
CA ARG A 89 -3.98 -15.65 8.00
C ARG A 89 -3.91 -14.12 8.20
N THR A 90 -3.32 -13.62 9.28
CA THR A 90 -3.15 -12.18 9.53
C THR A 90 -1.98 -11.56 8.76
N GLN A 91 -1.15 -12.39 8.14
CA GLN A 91 -0.02 -11.93 7.34
C GLN A 91 0.26 -12.93 6.21
N LEU A 92 0.64 -12.41 5.05
CA LEU A 92 1.05 -13.24 3.92
C LEU A 92 2.29 -12.66 3.23
N VAL A 93 3.04 -13.55 2.60
CA VAL A 93 4.12 -13.23 1.68
C VAL A 93 3.65 -13.66 0.30
N GLN A 94 3.84 -12.80 -0.71
CA GLN A 94 3.63 -13.15 -2.10
C GLN A 94 4.98 -13.07 -2.82
N ALA A 95 5.29 -14.05 -3.62
CA ALA A 95 6.57 -14.08 -4.34
C ALA A 95 6.40 -14.66 -5.75
N SER A 96 6.98 -14.01 -6.71
CA SER A 96 7.15 -14.49 -8.08
C SER A 96 8.61 -14.35 -8.51
N LYS A 97 8.89 -14.57 -9.79
CA LYS A 97 10.27 -14.54 -10.33
C LYS A 97 11.02 -13.24 -10.03
N ASP A 98 10.34 -12.11 -10.11
CA ASP A 98 10.94 -10.77 -10.03
C ASP A 98 10.21 -9.85 -9.04
N PHE A 99 9.47 -10.45 -8.11
CA PHE A 99 8.60 -9.73 -7.19
C PHE A 99 8.50 -10.46 -5.84
N VAL A 100 8.54 -9.69 -4.78
CA VAL A 100 8.17 -10.15 -3.44
C VAL A 100 7.40 -9.08 -2.71
N SER A 101 6.32 -9.45 -2.01
CA SER A 101 5.62 -8.58 -1.08
C SER A 101 5.37 -9.26 0.26
N VAL A 102 5.24 -8.44 1.29
CA VAL A 102 4.76 -8.83 2.60
C VAL A 102 3.54 -8.00 2.92
N ASN A 103 2.44 -8.66 3.21
CA ASN A 103 1.16 -8.03 3.52
C ASN A 103 0.79 -8.34 4.97
N LYS A 104 0.47 -7.32 5.74
CA LYS A 104 -0.09 -7.44 7.09
C LYS A 104 -1.55 -7.03 7.06
N LEU A 105 -2.43 -8.00 7.33
CA LEU A 105 -3.87 -7.81 7.43
C LEU A 105 -4.25 -7.39 8.85
N LYS A 106 -5.49 -6.94 9.02
CA LYS A 106 -6.06 -6.61 10.33
C LYS A 106 -5.97 -7.79 11.31
N PRO A 107 -5.59 -7.55 12.59
CA PRO A 107 -5.24 -6.26 13.18
C PRO A 107 -3.82 -5.81 12.82
N TYR A 108 -3.68 -4.50 12.51
CA TYR A 108 -2.38 -3.92 12.23
C TYR A 108 -1.63 -3.61 13.53
N SER A 109 -0.45 -4.18 13.70
CA SER A 109 0.32 -4.11 14.95
C SER A 109 1.35 -2.97 15.01
N GLY A 110 1.33 -2.08 14.00
CA GLY A 110 2.27 -0.96 13.89
C GLY A 110 3.44 -1.24 12.96
N TYR A 111 4.04 -0.16 12.46
CA TYR A 111 5.13 -0.18 11.48
C TYR A 111 6.36 -0.92 11.98
N GLU A 112 6.80 -0.63 13.20
CA GLU A 112 8.04 -1.17 13.78
C GLU A 112 8.07 -2.70 13.79
N LYS A 113 6.93 -3.33 14.10
CA LYS A 113 6.82 -4.80 14.04
C LYS A 113 6.72 -5.32 12.62
N PHE A 114 5.98 -4.61 11.78
CA PHE A 114 5.75 -4.99 10.40
C PHE A 114 7.03 -4.97 9.57
N ILE A 115 7.85 -3.91 9.71
CA ILE A 115 9.07 -3.76 8.92
C ILE A 115 10.13 -4.82 9.26
N VAL A 116 10.22 -5.28 10.51
CA VAL A 116 11.13 -6.37 10.92
C VAL A 116 10.75 -7.70 10.24
N ASP A 117 9.44 -8.02 10.22
CA ASP A 117 8.97 -9.20 9.50
C ASP A 117 9.26 -9.10 8.00
N ALA A 118 9.02 -7.92 7.40
CA ALA A 118 9.27 -7.66 5.99
C ALA A 118 10.76 -7.76 5.65
N GLU A 119 11.64 -7.17 6.44
CA GLU A 119 13.10 -7.25 6.27
C GLU A 119 13.58 -8.70 6.22
N THR A 120 13.08 -9.54 7.13
CA THR A 120 13.43 -10.97 7.17
C THR A 120 13.06 -11.69 5.89
N VAL A 121 11.87 -11.43 5.36
CA VAL A 121 11.40 -12.03 4.09
C VAL A 121 12.19 -11.52 2.91
N LEU A 122 12.42 -10.19 2.83
CA LEU A 122 13.20 -9.56 1.77
C LEU A 122 14.63 -10.11 1.70
N LYS A 123 15.33 -10.25 2.85
CA LYS A 123 16.66 -10.85 2.91
C LYS A 123 16.65 -12.29 2.38
N ASN A 124 15.71 -13.13 2.84
CA ASN A 124 15.59 -14.50 2.36
C ASN A 124 15.34 -14.58 0.85
N TYR A 125 14.52 -13.69 0.31
CA TYR A 125 14.24 -13.63 -1.13
C TYR A 125 15.49 -13.22 -1.91
N ILE A 126 16.17 -12.16 -1.49
CA ILE A 126 17.38 -11.64 -2.13
C ILE A 126 18.50 -12.70 -2.12
N ASP A 127 18.74 -13.33 -0.98
CA ASP A 127 19.78 -14.34 -0.82
C ASP A 127 19.59 -15.54 -1.77
N LEU A 128 18.34 -15.96 -1.95
CA LEU A 128 18.02 -17.15 -2.76
C LEU A 128 17.91 -16.85 -4.25
N THR A 129 17.32 -15.71 -4.62
CA THR A 129 17.10 -15.35 -6.02
C THR A 129 18.23 -14.56 -6.64
N SER A 130 19.15 -14.04 -5.81
CA SER A 130 20.32 -13.26 -6.22
C SER A 130 20.02 -12.23 -7.31
N PRO A 131 19.03 -11.35 -7.12
CA PRO A 131 18.66 -10.34 -8.10
C PRO A 131 19.79 -9.33 -8.27
N LYS A 132 19.97 -8.77 -9.47
CA LYS A 132 21.00 -7.76 -9.69
C LYS A 132 20.50 -6.34 -9.52
N LEU A 133 19.27 -6.07 -9.92
CA LEU A 133 18.71 -4.73 -9.90
C LEU A 133 17.38 -4.69 -9.14
N ILE A 134 17.15 -3.59 -8.47
CA ILE A 134 15.84 -3.19 -7.94
C ILE A 134 15.19 -2.27 -8.97
N ASN A 135 13.94 -2.54 -9.35
CA ASN A 135 13.20 -1.74 -10.32
C ASN A 135 12.16 -0.83 -9.65
N ARG A 136 11.60 -1.28 -8.54
CA ARG A 136 10.56 -0.53 -7.80
C ARG A 136 10.53 -0.97 -6.34
N ILE A 137 10.37 -0.01 -5.45
CA ILE A 137 10.07 -0.23 -4.03
C ILE A 137 8.73 0.44 -3.77
N GLY A 138 7.82 -0.23 -3.09
CA GLY A 138 6.51 0.30 -2.78
C GLY A 138 6.05 -0.04 -1.38
N MET A 139 5.26 0.87 -0.81
CA MET A 139 4.54 0.69 0.44
C MET A 139 3.10 1.19 0.30
N ARG A 140 2.14 0.44 0.83
CA ARG A 140 0.72 0.76 0.68
C ARG A 140 -0.04 0.50 1.97
N TYR A 141 -0.91 1.44 2.35
CA TYR A 141 -1.86 1.26 3.44
C TYR A 141 -3.28 1.42 2.91
N ILE A 142 -4.12 0.43 3.18
CA ILE A 142 -5.55 0.46 2.91
C ILE A 142 -6.27 0.71 4.24
N ASN A 143 -6.93 1.85 4.33
CA ASN A 143 -7.68 2.27 5.51
C ASN A 143 -9.17 2.10 5.26
N GLN A 144 -9.87 1.44 6.18
CA GLN A 144 -11.32 1.36 6.19
C GLN A 144 -11.88 2.35 7.22
N ILE A 145 -12.67 3.30 6.75
CA ILE A 145 -13.26 4.37 7.54
C ILE A 145 -14.76 4.14 7.59
N ILE A 146 -15.28 3.77 8.76
CA ILE A 146 -16.70 3.50 8.99
C ILE A 146 -17.30 4.72 9.68
N ILE A 147 -18.20 5.40 8.99
CA ILE A 147 -18.89 6.59 9.49
C ILE A 147 -20.28 6.17 9.99
N PRO A 148 -20.66 6.46 11.25
CA PRO A 148 -21.94 6.05 11.82
C PRO A 148 -23.09 6.97 11.36
N GLU A 149 -23.21 7.18 10.06
CA GLU A 149 -24.19 8.02 9.40
C GLU A 149 -24.57 7.35 8.06
N THR A 150 -25.83 7.39 7.67
CA THR A 150 -26.31 6.89 6.36
C THR A 150 -26.20 7.93 5.26
N SER A 151 -26.22 9.22 5.62
CA SER A 151 -25.98 10.36 4.73
C SER A 151 -24.80 11.14 5.26
N VAL A 152 -23.71 11.20 4.49
CA VAL A 152 -22.43 11.75 4.93
C VAL A 152 -22.13 13.02 4.16
N GLU A 153 -21.91 14.12 4.88
CA GLU A 153 -21.26 15.30 4.32
C GLU A 153 -19.74 15.02 4.24
N LEU A 154 -19.24 14.78 3.01
CA LEU A 154 -17.87 14.32 2.79
C LEU A 154 -16.82 15.29 3.32
N SER A 155 -17.05 16.59 3.21
CA SER A 155 -16.15 17.64 3.69
C SER A 155 -15.95 17.64 5.21
N ASP A 156 -16.88 17.07 5.96
CA ASP A 156 -16.77 16.86 7.41
C ASP A 156 -15.67 15.85 7.76
N TYR A 157 -15.41 14.88 6.88
CA TYR A 157 -14.49 13.76 7.13
C TYR A 157 -13.22 13.83 6.30
N PHE A 158 -13.29 14.38 5.07
CA PHE A 158 -12.19 14.40 4.12
C PHE A 158 -11.93 15.81 3.62
N ARG A 159 -10.64 16.20 3.49
CA ARG A 159 -10.23 17.55 3.12
C ARG A 159 -10.14 17.78 1.61
N TYR A 160 -9.88 16.73 0.84
CA TYR A 160 -9.66 16.82 -0.61
C TYR A 160 -10.85 16.26 -1.37
N ILE A 161 -12.01 16.93 -1.25
CA ILE A 161 -13.23 16.55 -1.93
C ILE A 161 -13.60 17.66 -2.93
N PRO A 162 -13.84 17.30 -4.21
CA PRO A 162 -14.39 18.24 -5.18
C PRO A 162 -15.73 18.80 -4.70
N GLN A 163 -15.90 20.10 -4.78
CA GLN A 163 -17.21 20.73 -4.50
C GLN A 163 -18.07 20.64 -5.74
N ILE A 164 -19.27 20.12 -5.60
CA ILE A 164 -20.30 20.07 -6.63
C ILE A 164 -21.37 21.10 -6.21
N PRO A 165 -21.71 22.09 -7.09
CA PRO A 165 -22.73 23.06 -6.74
C PRO A 165 -24.10 22.42 -6.44
N ASP A 166 -24.81 22.95 -5.46
CA ASP A 166 -26.12 22.43 -5.02
C ASP A 166 -27.18 22.43 -6.14
N GLU A 167 -27.03 23.36 -7.10
CA GLU A 167 -27.91 23.46 -8.27
C GLU A 167 -27.75 22.26 -9.23
N VAL A 168 -26.61 21.56 -9.14
CA VAL A 168 -26.26 20.44 -10.06
C VAL A 168 -26.66 19.10 -9.49
N THR A 169 -26.69 18.93 -8.17
CA THR A 169 -26.91 17.64 -7.54
C THR A 169 -27.82 17.73 -6.31
N LYS A 170 -28.59 16.66 -6.08
CA LYS A 170 -29.34 16.45 -4.83
C LYS A 170 -28.53 15.71 -3.76
N GLY A 171 -27.32 15.28 -4.10
CA GLY A 171 -26.43 14.52 -3.23
C GLY A 171 -25.49 13.60 -4.00
N ILE A 172 -24.48 13.12 -3.32
CA ILE A 172 -23.45 12.20 -3.87
C ILE A 172 -23.84 10.77 -3.50
N SER A 173 -24.10 9.92 -4.51
CA SER A 173 -24.47 8.52 -4.31
C SER A 173 -23.26 7.60 -4.13
N SER A 174 -22.12 7.95 -4.74
CA SER A 174 -20.86 7.22 -4.62
C SER A 174 -19.67 8.12 -4.89
N VAL A 175 -18.51 7.74 -4.35
CA VAL A 175 -17.25 8.46 -4.52
C VAL A 175 -16.21 7.51 -5.06
N LEU A 176 -15.50 7.95 -6.09
CA LEU A 176 -14.19 7.43 -6.50
C LEU A 176 -13.33 8.63 -6.87
N LEU A 177 -12.34 8.91 -6.05
CA LEU A 177 -11.39 10.00 -6.25
C LEU A 177 -9.97 9.45 -6.21
N GLU A 178 -9.24 9.62 -7.29
CA GLU A 178 -7.84 9.22 -7.39
C GLU A 178 -6.95 10.44 -7.62
N ILE A 179 -5.88 10.56 -6.85
CA ILE A 179 -4.91 11.64 -6.96
C ILE A 179 -3.52 11.04 -6.91
N GLN A 180 -2.67 11.44 -7.86
CA GLN A 180 -1.26 11.10 -7.89
C GLN A 180 -0.42 12.37 -7.80
N PHE A 181 0.62 12.34 -6.98
CA PHE A 181 1.55 13.47 -6.80
C PHE A 181 2.92 13.00 -6.31
N ALA A 182 3.93 13.86 -6.47
CA ALA A 182 5.24 13.65 -5.89
C ALA A 182 5.36 14.45 -4.58
N PRO A 183 5.79 13.85 -3.46
CA PRO A 183 6.11 14.57 -2.24
C PRO A 183 7.26 15.55 -2.47
N ARG A 184 7.27 16.66 -1.72
CA ARG A 184 8.35 17.67 -1.85
C ARG A 184 9.68 17.06 -1.43
N ASN A 185 10.73 17.32 -2.22
CA ASN A 185 12.10 16.87 -1.97
C ASN A 185 12.25 15.34 -1.89
N SER A 186 11.41 14.62 -2.60
CA SER A 186 11.43 13.16 -2.69
C SER A 186 11.39 12.70 -4.14
N GLN A 187 11.97 11.53 -4.41
CA GLN A 187 11.85 10.84 -5.70
C GLN A 187 10.64 9.87 -5.72
N HIS A 188 9.95 9.75 -4.60
CA HIS A 188 8.77 8.94 -4.47
C HIS A 188 7.57 9.53 -5.22
N GLN A 189 6.62 8.68 -5.56
CA GLN A 189 5.33 9.05 -6.10
C GLN A 189 4.25 8.47 -5.18
N VAL A 190 3.28 9.29 -4.80
CA VAL A 190 2.18 8.86 -3.96
C VAL A 190 0.90 8.85 -4.76
N MET A 191 0.20 7.73 -4.73
CA MET A 191 -1.14 7.57 -5.26
C MET A 191 -2.11 7.44 -4.09
N THR A 192 -3.21 8.20 -4.14
CA THR A 192 -4.30 8.09 -3.17
C THR A 192 -5.58 7.76 -3.90
N SER A 193 -6.37 6.84 -3.35
CA SER A 193 -7.71 6.56 -3.84
C SER A 193 -8.68 6.58 -2.66
N LEU A 194 -9.70 7.43 -2.73
CA LEU A 194 -10.84 7.44 -1.82
C LEU A 194 -12.03 6.87 -2.56
N ARG A 195 -12.62 5.78 -2.05
CA ARG A 195 -13.85 5.20 -2.61
C ARG A 195 -14.86 4.90 -1.52
N SER A 196 -16.13 5.14 -1.82
CA SER A 196 -17.24 4.63 -1.01
C SER A 196 -17.51 3.17 -1.36
N ASP A 197 -18.08 2.42 -0.41
CA ASP A 197 -18.50 1.04 -0.60
C ASP A 197 -19.80 0.78 0.17
N VAL A 198 -20.46 -0.33 -0.16
CA VAL A 198 -21.67 -0.75 0.54
C VAL A 198 -21.29 -1.22 1.94
N SER A 199 -21.90 -0.62 2.97
CA SER A 199 -21.69 -1.06 4.34
C SER A 199 -22.50 -2.32 4.64
N SER A 200 -21.84 -3.29 5.30
CA SER A 200 -22.53 -4.44 5.89
C SER A 200 -23.12 -4.14 7.28
N ILE A 201 -22.85 -2.94 7.83
CA ILE A 201 -23.30 -2.49 9.14
C ILE A 201 -24.42 -1.48 8.91
N GLU A 202 -25.62 -1.79 9.37
CA GLU A 202 -26.80 -0.92 9.26
C GLU A 202 -26.53 0.46 9.91
N GLY A 203 -27.02 1.52 9.28
CA GLY A 203 -26.87 2.88 9.79
C GLY A 203 -25.48 3.49 9.56
N THR A 204 -24.60 2.85 8.78
CA THR A 204 -23.26 3.35 8.53
C THR A 204 -22.94 3.48 7.05
N THR A 205 -21.97 4.33 6.74
CA THR A 205 -21.33 4.43 5.41
C THR A 205 -19.86 4.06 5.52
N VAL A 206 -19.36 3.31 4.54
CA VAL A 206 -17.97 2.83 4.51
C VAL A 206 -17.21 3.51 3.41
N PHE A 207 -15.99 3.97 3.74
CA PHE A 207 -15.02 4.49 2.80
C PHE A 207 -13.72 3.71 2.92
N PHE A 208 -13.05 3.52 1.79
CA PHE A 208 -11.67 3.04 1.76
C PHE A 208 -10.77 4.18 1.28
N LEU A 209 -9.81 4.54 2.11
CA LEU A 209 -8.72 5.44 1.75
C LEU A 209 -7.46 4.61 1.58
N ASP A 210 -7.06 4.45 0.34
CA ASP A 210 -5.91 3.69 -0.09
C ASP A 210 -4.78 4.65 -0.43
N ILE A 211 -3.62 4.47 0.18
CA ILE A 211 -2.46 5.33 -0.01
C ILE A 211 -1.28 4.43 -0.37
N TYR A 212 -0.73 4.64 -1.55
CA TYR A 212 0.37 3.86 -2.09
C TYR A 212 1.53 4.78 -2.46
N ASP A 213 2.66 4.59 -1.80
CA ASP A 213 3.91 5.28 -2.05
C ASP A 213 4.84 4.36 -2.85
N ILE A 214 5.37 4.87 -3.95
CA ILE A 214 6.20 4.14 -4.90
C ILE A 214 7.48 4.91 -5.16
N LEU A 215 8.61 4.21 -5.09
CA LEU A 215 9.90 4.68 -5.58
C LEU A 215 10.30 3.86 -6.82
N PRO A 216 10.17 4.40 -8.05
CA PRO A 216 10.78 3.82 -9.23
C PRO A 216 12.30 3.97 -9.13
N VAL A 217 13.03 2.88 -9.31
CA VAL A 217 14.50 2.88 -9.23
C VAL A 217 15.07 1.98 -10.33
N ASN A 218 16.38 2.08 -10.54
CA ASN A 218 17.16 1.13 -11.35
C ASN A 218 18.55 1.02 -10.75
N ASN A 219 18.59 0.50 -9.52
CA ASN A 219 19.80 0.43 -8.71
C ASN A 219 20.23 -1.01 -8.46
N GLU A 220 21.50 -1.22 -8.19
CA GLU A 220 21.99 -2.48 -7.65
C GLU A 220 21.29 -2.83 -6.33
N VAL A 221 21.14 -4.12 -6.07
CA VAL A 221 20.44 -4.61 -4.89
C VAL A 221 21.22 -4.28 -3.61
N ASN A 222 20.58 -3.49 -2.75
CA ASN A 222 21.09 -3.15 -1.43
C ASN A 222 19.92 -3.09 -0.43
N ILE A 223 19.95 -3.97 0.56
CA ILE A 223 18.87 -4.05 1.56
C ILE A 223 18.71 -2.75 2.36
N SER A 224 19.80 -2.04 2.66
CA SER A 224 19.72 -0.78 3.39
C SER A 224 19.02 0.31 2.57
N VAL A 225 19.23 0.33 1.25
CA VAL A 225 18.52 1.23 0.34
C VAL A 225 17.01 0.92 0.36
N ILE A 226 16.65 -0.37 0.30
CA ILE A 226 15.24 -0.79 0.36
C ILE A 226 14.61 -0.34 1.68
N LEU A 227 15.24 -0.61 2.82
CA LEU A 227 14.69 -0.27 4.13
C LEU A 227 14.58 1.24 4.35
N ASN A 228 15.58 2.02 3.92
CA ASN A 228 15.51 3.48 3.99
C ASN A 228 14.37 4.04 3.14
N SER A 229 14.18 3.51 1.93
CA SER A 229 13.07 3.90 1.06
C SER A 229 11.70 3.54 1.67
N LEU A 230 11.59 2.37 2.30
CA LEU A 230 10.36 1.97 3.00
C LEU A 230 10.07 2.85 4.23
N ASN A 231 11.09 3.30 4.96
CA ASN A 231 10.93 4.27 6.05
C ASN A 231 10.41 5.61 5.52
N GLU A 232 10.99 6.13 4.43
CA GLU A 232 10.50 7.36 3.78
C GLU A 232 9.06 7.20 3.27
N ALA A 233 8.75 6.07 2.64
CA ALA A 233 7.40 5.74 2.17
C ALA A 233 6.39 5.72 3.32
N HIS A 234 6.75 5.11 4.45
CA HIS A 234 5.92 5.10 5.65
C HIS A 234 5.60 6.53 6.15
N GLU A 235 6.63 7.39 6.27
CA GLU A 235 6.46 8.78 6.68
C GLU A 235 5.60 9.58 5.70
N ASN A 236 5.76 9.34 4.39
CA ASN A 236 4.95 9.96 3.35
C ASN A 236 3.48 9.57 3.50
N ILE A 237 3.20 8.26 3.63
CA ILE A 237 1.84 7.72 3.78
C ILE A 237 1.17 8.30 5.03
N GLU A 238 1.88 8.35 6.18
CA GLU A 238 1.33 8.94 7.40
C GLU A 238 1.00 10.41 7.23
N ARG A 239 1.90 11.20 6.63
CA ARG A 239 1.64 12.63 6.35
C ARG A 239 0.45 12.83 5.42
N VAL A 240 0.33 11.99 4.41
CA VAL A 240 -0.79 12.05 3.47
C VAL A 240 -2.10 11.68 4.14
N PHE A 241 -2.13 10.59 4.93
CA PHE A 241 -3.29 10.19 5.70
C PHE A 241 -3.76 11.32 6.63
N GLU A 242 -2.85 11.89 7.43
CA GLU A 242 -3.16 13.00 8.34
C GLU A 242 -3.61 14.27 7.61
N GLY A 243 -3.07 14.51 6.43
CA GLY A 243 -3.47 15.61 5.55
C GLY A 243 -4.85 15.39 4.92
N PHE A 244 -5.23 14.15 4.65
CA PHE A 244 -6.45 13.81 3.95
C PHE A 244 -7.69 13.85 4.83
N ILE A 245 -7.56 13.47 6.11
CA ILE A 245 -8.68 13.38 7.05
C ILE A 245 -8.83 14.63 7.90
N THR A 246 -10.06 14.88 8.36
CA THR A 246 -10.39 15.98 9.29
C THR A 246 -10.31 15.54 10.76
N ASP A 247 -10.48 16.48 11.69
CA ASP A 247 -10.56 16.16 13.11
C ASP A 247 -11.82 15.36 13.48
N LYS A 248 -12.93 15.52 12.71
CA LYS A 248 -14.15 14.70 12.87
C LYS A 248 -13.83 13.24 12.53
N ALA A 249 -13.13 12.99 11.42
CA ALA A 249 -12.70 11.64 11.06
C ALA A 249 -11.75 11.01 12.09
N ARG A 250 -10.79 11.80 12.63
CA ARG A 250 -9.85 11.31 13.66
C ARG A 250 -10.56 10.83 14.94
N LYS A 251 -11.69 11.44 15.30
CA LYS A 251 -12.48 11.02 16.48
C LYS A 251 -13.00 9.59 16.31
N LEU A 252 -13.28 9.13 15.08
CA LEU A 252 -13.72 7.76 14.82
C LEU A 252 -12.69 6.72 15.26
N PHE A 253 -11.40 7.07 15.22
CA PHE A 253 -10.29 6.17 15.54
C PHE A 253 -9.81 6.31 16.99
N GLY A 254 -10.24 7.36 17.70
CA GLY A 254 -9.82 7.64 19.07
C GLY A 254 -8.34 8.01 19.14
N VAL A 255 -8.03 9.30 19.07
CA VAL A 255 -6.64 9.79 19.20
C VAL A 255 -6.10 9.45 20.59
N VAL A 256 -4.96 8.79 20.65
CA VAL A 256 -4.21 8.65 21.90
C VAL A 256 -3.62 10.03 22.22
N LYS A 257 -4.04 10.63 23.34
CA LYS A 257 -3.38 11.85 23.82
C LYS A 257 -1.97 11.46 24.23
N ASN A 258 -0.96 11.96 23.54
CA ASN A 258 0.37 11.96 24.10
C ASN A 258 0.30 12.81 25.36
N ASN A 259 0.40 12.19 26.53
CA ASN A 259 0.78 12.93 27.73
C ASN A 259 2.20 13.42 27.44
N ASP A 260 2.33 14.71 27.17
CA ASP A 260 3.63 15.37 27.09
C ASP A 260 4.43 14.97 28.33
N LYS A 261 5.48 14.18 28.12
CA LYS A 261 6.50 13.91 29.15
C LYS A 261 7.58 14.96 29.04
#